data_07e9b63ea1a1b3508142e7533dc9d6c7
#
_entry.id   07e9b63ea1a1b3508142e7533dc9d6c7
#
_cell.length_a   1.000
_cell.length_b   1.000
_cell.length_c   1.000
_cell.angle_alpha   90.00
_cell.angle_beta   90.00
_cell.angle_gamma   90.00
#
_symmetry.space_group_name_H-M   'P 1'
#
loop_
_entity.id
_entity.type
_entity.pdbx_description
1 polymer ?
#
loop_
_entity_poly.entity_id
_entity_poly.type
_entity_poly.pdbx_seq_one_letter_code
_entity_poly.pdbx_strand_id
1 'polypeptide(L)'
;MQYEELEELMDVEGMQFVTDGEGPVTKNDNAFELCQNFVERGDELFSLISKYDDVLADVFHTPDYKAGDTLRLILPFLKAYGVTDEAVKRYSEENILLMPGADRTMRFVNKLMPSYLVSTSYEQYVKAVCETIGFPFENAYCTSLRLDSYRIDQGEVERLKAYAGEIADMPMLEIPEEASSLHDFSDRDRETIERLDEIFWEEMTDLSTYQLIVEVNPVGGDEKASSIVDAQRTTGVGLENTMYVGDSITDVEAFQIVRDGGGITVSFNGNAYAVREAEIAVMSPDTVVTSVLAEVFNTNGREGVINLVENWSLDFLKSTGMVHDYLVRELERVFPEYLPTVERVTYRNIDRLSQESSRYRKTVRGKEIGQLG
;
A
#
# COMPACT_ATOMS: atom_id res chain seq x y z
N MET A 1 43.99 11.00 -5.25
CA MET A 1 43.36 11.58 -6.45
C MET A 1 42.24 10.72 -7.04
N GLN A 2 42.25 9.41 -6.91
CA GLN A 2 41.17 8.56 -7.43
C GLN A 2 40.02 8.23 -6.43
N TYR A 3 40.23 8.42 -5.15
CA TYR A 3 39.20 8.20 -4.13
C TYR A 3 38.37 9.46 -3.86
N GLU A 4 38.94 10.64 -3.91
CA GLU A 4 38.22 11.91 -3.74
C GLU A 4 37.33 12.25 -4.94
N GLU A 5 37.75 11.86 -6.18
CA GLU A 5 36.90 11.99 -7.38
C GLU A 5 35.71 11.00 -7.41
N LEU A 6 35.77 9.89 -6.67
CA LEU A 6 34.70 8.94 -6.52
C LEU A 6 33.67 9.37 -5.44
N GLU A 7 34.10 10.07 -4.40
CA GLU A 7 33.20 10.66 -3.41
C GLU A 7 32.43 11.87 -3.97
N GLU A 8 33.07 12.73 -4.82
CA GLU A 8 32.38 13.82 -5.51
C GLU A 8 31.35 13.33 -6.57
N LEU A 9 31.49 12.12 -7.09
CA LEU A 9 30.52 11.51 -8.02
C LEU A 9 29.35 10.81 -7.30
N MET A 10 29.40 10.66 -5.97
CA MET A 10 28.35 10.03 -5.15
C MET A 10 27.44 11.06 -4.45
N ASP A 11 27.72 12.35 -4.48
CA ASP A 11 26.81 13.41 -4.06
C ASP A 11 25.86 13.77 -5.25
N VAL A 12 24.92 12.88 -5.52
CA VAL A 12 23.76 13.25 -6.33
C VAL A 12 22.86 14.11 -5.44
N GLU A 13 23.06 15.42 -5.49
CA GLU A 13 22.15 16.41 -4.90
C GLU A 13 20.79 16.34 -5.62
N GLY A 14 19.95 15.36 -5.26
CA GLY A 14 18.63 15.23 -5.84
C GLY A 14 17.66 14.69 -4.79
N MET A 15 16.37 14.98 -4.99
CA MET A 15 15.29 14.36 -4.23
C MET A 15 14.69 13.21 -5.03
N GLN A 16 14.08 12.24 -4.35
CA GLN A 16 13.27 11.21 -5.00
C GLN A 16 11.92 11.04 -4.32
N PHE A 17 10.95 10.61 -5.10
CA PHE A 17 9.58 10.36 -4.67
C PHE A 17 9.25 8.88 -4.81
N VAL A 18 8.72 8.28 -3.76
CA VAL A 18 8.26 6.90 -3.76
C VAL A 18 6.85 6.85 -3.20
N THR A 19 5.95 6.12 -3.84
CA THR A 19 4.55 6.02 -3.40
C THR A 19 4.02 4.61 -3.53
N ASP A 20 3.12 4.23 -2.61
CA ASP A 20 2.24 3.09 -2.85
C ASP A 20 1.27 3.36 -4.00
N GLY A 21 0.79 2.30 -4.63
CA GLY A 21 -0.18 2.36 -5.72
C GLY A 21 -1.61 2.48 -5.23
N GLU A 22 -2.05 1.55 -4.41
CA GLU A 22 -3.41 1.52 -3.87
C GLU A 22 -3.53 2.42 -2.65
N GLY A 23 -4.56 3.26 -2.62
CA GLY A 23 -4.73 4.31 -1.62
C GLY A 23 -4.22 5.66 -2.12
N PRO A 24 -2.92 5.90 -2.27
CA PRO A 24 -2.38 7.16 -2.79
C PRO A 24 -2.69 7.45 -4.25
N VAL A 25 -2.68 6.44 -5.13
CA VAL A 25 -2.89 6.61 -6.58
C VAL A 25 -4.25 6.10 -7.03
N THR A 26 -4.71 4.97 -6.50
CA THR A 26 -6.00 4.36 -6.84
C THR A 26 -6.86 4.13 -5.61
N LYS A 27 -8.18 3.99 -5.82
CA LYS A 27 -9.15 3.64 -4.76
C LYS A 27 -9.32 2.13 -4.60
N ASN A 28 -8.86 1.36 -5.57
CA ASN A 28 -9.03 -0.09 -5.61
C ASN A 28 -8.32 -0.80 -4.44
N ASP A 29 -8.77 -2.00 -4.20
CA ASP A 29 -8.01 -3.14 -3.72
C ASP A 29 -8.18 -4.23 -4.76
N ASN A 30 -7.23 -4.34 -5.68
CA ASN A 30 -7.39 -5.21 -6.86
C ASN A 30 -7.49 -6.69 -6.45
N ALA A 31 -6.77 -7.12 -5.43
CA ALA A 31 -6.82 -8.51 -4.98
C ALA A 31 -8.17 -8.86 -4.34
N PHE A 32 -8.73 -7.97 -3.53
CA PHE A 32 -10.10 -8.09 -3.00
C PHE A 32 -11.12 -8.15 -4.12
N GLU A 33 -11.04 -7.21 -5.08
CA GLU A 33 -11.96 -7.11 -6.20
C GLU A 33 -11.90 -8.34 -7.13
N LEU A 34 -10.71 -8.94 -7.34
CA LEU A 34 -10.55 -10.21 -8.06
C LEU A 34 -11.27 -11.35 -7.32
N CYS A 35 -11.08 -11.46 -6.01
CA CYS A 35 -11.80 -12.46 -5.22
C CYS A 35 -13.30 -12.26 -5.29
N GLN A 36 -13.80 -11.04 -5.08
CA GLN A 36 -15.22 -10.71 -5.13
C GLN A 36 -15.85 -11.04 -6.49
N ASN A 37 -15.09 -10.83 -7.59
CA ASN A 37 -15.61 -11.04 -8.94
C ASN A 37 -15.57 -12.50 -9.41
N PHE A 38 -14.54 -13.27 -9.02
CA PHE A 38 -14.28 -14.59 -9.59
C PHE A 38 -14.59 -15.75 -8.63
N VAL A 39 -14.58 -15.51 -7.32
CA VAL A 39 -14.78 -16.55 -6.30
C VAL A 39 -16.17 -16.41 -5.70
N GLU A 40 -16.87 -17.53 -5.53
CA GLU A 40 -18.16 -17.54 -4.84
C GLU A 40 -17.95 -17.09 -3.38
N ARG A 41 -18.65 -16.03 -2.96
CA ARG A 41 -18.48 -15.36 -1.66
C ARG A 41 -17.02 -14.90 -1.43
N GLY A 42 -16.38 -14.45 -2.50
CA GLY A 42 -14.99 -14.05 -2.50
C GLY A 42 -14.66 -12.82 -1.64
N ASP A 43 -15.64 -11.98 -1.36
CA ASP A 43 -15.55 -10.84 -0.45
C ASP A 43 -15.42 -11.29 1.02
N GLU A 44 -16.22 -12.27 1.46
CA GLU A 44 -16.10 -12.86 2.80
C GLU A 44 -14.79 -13.64 2.94
N LEU A 45 -14.46 -14.48 1.93
CA LEU A 45 -13.20 -15.22 1.89
C LEU A 45 -11.99 -14.28 2.03
N PHE A 46 -11.90 -13.27 1.18
CA PHE A 46 -10.77 -12.34 1.19
C PHE A 46 -10.69 -11.57 2.52
N SER A 47 -11.82 -11.07 3.00
CA SER A 47 -11.85 -10.26 4.22
C SER A 47 -11.38 -11.04 5.44
N LEU A 48 -11.73 -12.32 5.55
CA LEU A 48 -11.26 -13.17 6.66
C LEU A 48 -9.78 -13.50 6.51
N ILE A 49 -9.32 -13.86 5.29
CA ILE A 49 -7.89 -14.15 5.04
C ILE A 49 -7.04 -12.89 5.31
N SER A 50 -7.51 -11.70 4.93
CA SER A 50 -6.82 -10.44 5.22
C SER A 50 -6.73 -10.18 6.74
N LYS A 51 -7.77 -10.49 7.51
CA LYS A 51 -7.67 -10.39 8.98
C LYS A 51 -6.76 -11.43 9.60
N TYR A 52 -6.72 -12.62 9.05
CA TYR A 52 -5.76 -13.65 9.44
C TYR A 52 -4.31 -13.25 9.10
N ASP A 53 -4.09 -12.61 7.94
CA ASP A 53 -2.81 -12.02 7.55
C ASP A 53 -2.34 -10.98 8.59
N ASP A 54 -3.22 -10.06 9.01
CA ASP A 54 -2.94 -9.09 10.08
C ASP A 54 -2.50 -9.81 11.38
N VAL A 55 -3.17 -10.91 11.76
CA VAL A 55 -2.83 -11.70 12.97
C VAL A 55 -1.44 -12.32 12.85
N LEU A 56 -1.13 -12.95 11.72
CA LEU A 56 0.18 -13.60 11.52
C LEU A 56 1.33 -12.61 11.44
N ALA A 57 1.12 -11.49 10.74
CA ALA A 57 2.16 -10.50 10.50
C ALA A 57 2.39 -9.58 11.71
N ASP A 58 1.32 -8.99 12.27
CA ASP A 58 1.41 -7.91 13.25
C ASP A 58 1.27 -8.39 14.70
N VAL A 59 0.45 -9.43 14.96
CA VAL A 59 0.24 -9.93 16.34
C VAL A 59 1.23 -11.02 16.70
N PHE A 60 1.41 -12.00 15.81
CA PHE A 60 2.28 -13.16 16.11
C PHE A 60 3.71 -12.97 15.63
N HIS A 61 3.95 -12.02 14.76
CA HIS A 61 5.27 -11.80 14.11
C HIS A 61 5.84 -13.12 13.59
N THR A 62 5.00 -13.86 12.85
CA THR A 62 5.33 -15.20 12.36
C THR A 62 6.61 -15.14 11.50
N PRO A 63 7.64 -15.96 11.78
CA PRO A 63 8.86 -15.99 10.99
C PRO A 63 8.58 -16.24 9.51
N ASP A 64 9.28 -15.51 8.62
CA ASP A 64 9.14 -15.61 7.16
C ASP A 64 7.73 -15.26 6.62
N TYR A 65 6.92 -14.55 7.42
CA TYR A 65 5.61 -14.06 7.06
C TYR A 65 5.55 -12.52 7.18
N LYS A 66 4.83 -11.85 6.28
CA LYS A 66 4.77 -10.38 6.25
C LYS A 66 3.39 -9.88 5.87
N ALA A 67 3.11 -8.64 6.23
CA ALA A 67 1.89 -7.95 5.84
C ALA A 67 1.75 -7.91 4.30
N GLY A 68 0.56 -8.27 3.81
CA GLY A 68 0.26 -8.40 2.38
C GLY A 68 0.42 -9.81 1.81
N ASP A 69 0.81 -10.78 2.63
CA ASP A 69 0.85 -12.19 2.23
C ASP A 69 -0.55 -12.77 1.94
N THR A 70 -1.62 -12.08 2.30
CA THR A 70 -2.99 -12.33 1.79
C THR A 70 -2.98 -12.59 0.29
N LEU A 71 -2.19 -11.84 -0.48
CA LEU A 71 -2.15 -11.97 -1.94
C LEU A 71 -1.69 -13.34 -2.41
N ARG A 72 -0.76 -13.98 -1.71
CA ARG A 72 -0.33 -15.36 -2.04
C ARG A 72 -1.31 -16.41 -1.51
N LEU A 73 -1.97 -16.16 -0.37
CA LEU A 73 -2.92 -17.09 0.21
C LEU A 73 -4.21 -17.26 -0.62
N ILE A 74 -4.64 -16.23 -1.34
CA ILE A 74 -5.85 -16.28 -2.18
C ILE A 74 -5.62 -16.95 -3.54
N LEU A 75 -4.38 -17.09 -4.01
CA LEU A 75 -4.08 -17.58 -5.37
C LEU A 75 -4.58 -19.00 -5.66
N PRO A 76 -4.45 -19.98 -4.74
CA PRO A 76 -5.02 -21.31 -4.97
C PRO A 76 -6.53 -21.27 -5.22
N PHE A 77 -7.25 -20.40 -4.53
CA PHE A 77 -8.70 -20.24 -4.70
C PHE A 77 -9.02 -19.60 -6.06
N LEU A 78 -8.34 -18.51 -6.43
CA LEU A 78 -8.51 -17.91 -7.77
C LEU A 78 -8.25 -18.95 -8.86
N LYS A 79 -7.20 -19.76 -8.72
CA LYS A 79 -6.87 -20.85 -9.65
C LYS A 79 -7.98 -21.90 -9.72
N ALA A 80 -8.55 -22.32 -8.59
CA ALA A 80 -9.64 -23.29 -8.52
C ALA A 80 -10.94 -22.80 -9.18
N TYR A 81 -11.16 -21.49 -9.20
CA TYR A 81 -12.28 -20.87 -9.91
C TYR A 81 -11.95 -20.56 -11.39
N GLY A 82 -10.81 -21.02 -11.90
CA GLY A 82 -10.45 -20.94 -13.30
C GLY A 82 -9.92 -19.59 -13.76
N VAL A 83 -9.47 -18.76 -12.82
CA VAL A 83 -8.84 -17.47 -13.15
C VAL A 83 -7.52 -17.70 -13.87
N THR A 84 -7.28 -16.96 -14.94
CA THR A 84 -6.09 -16.98 -15.77
C THR A 84 -5.35 -15.65 -15.73
N ASP A 85 -4.09 -15.62 -16.14
CA ASP A 85 -3.31 -14.38 -16.24
C ASP A 85 -4.04 -13.32 -17.12
N GLU A 86 -4.66 -13.78 -18.21
CA GLU A 86 -5.44 -12.89 -19.10
C GLU A 86 -6.74 -12.38 -18.44
N ALA A 87 -7.38 -13.21 -17.59
CA ALA A 87 -8.56 -12.77 -16.83
C ALA A 87 -8.21 -11.71 -15.80
N VAL A 88 -7.10 -11.90 -15.07
CA VAL A 88 -6.56 -10.89 -14.12
C VAL A 88 -6.26 -9.58 -14.85
N LYS A 89 -5.52 -9.65 -15.95
CA LYS A 89 -5.15 -8.50 -16.77
C LYS A 89 -6.39 -7.73 -17.24
N ARG A 90 -7.32 -8.41 -17.90
CA ARG A 90 -8.52 -7.78 -18.44
C ARG A 90 -9.37 -7.13 -17.34
N TYR A 91 -9.59 -7.83 -16.22
CA TYR A 91 -10.33 -7.28 -15.09
C TYR A 91 -9.66 -6.03 -14.56
N SER A 92 -8.34 -6.07 -14.39
CA SER A 92 -7.55 -4.93 -13.90
C SER A 92 -7.65 -3.73 -14.84
N GLU A 93 -7.50 -3.93 -16.16
CA GLU A 93 -7.62 -2.85 -17.16
C GLU A 93 -9.01 -2.20 -17.18
N GLU A 94 -10.07 -2.98 -16.96
CA GLU A 94 -11.46 -2.51 -17.04
C GLU A 94 -11.95 -1.82 -15.74
N ASN A 95 -11.26 -2.01 -14.60
CA ASN A 95 -11.77 -1.62 -13.29
C ASN A 95 -10.85 -0.65 -12.51
N ILE A 96 -9.97 0.09 -13.18
CA ILE A 96 -9.11 1.08 -12.51
C ILE A 96 -9.95 2.26 -12.05
N LEU A 97 -9.89 2.54 -10.74
CA LEU A 97 -10.51 3.69 -10.10
C LEU A 97 -9.43 4.63 -9.53
N LEU A 98 -9.00 5.59 -10.32
CA LEU A 98 -8.00 6.56 -9.87
C LEU A 98 -8.51 7.42 -8.70
N MET A 99 -7.61 7.77 -7.80
CA MET A 99 -7.83 8.91 -6.92
C MET A 99 -7.97 10.17 -7.76
N PRO A 100 -8.91 11.08 -7.44
CA PRO A 100 -9.01 12.36 -8.14
C PRO A 100 -7.66 13.08 -8.17
N GLY A 101 -7.24 13.49 -9.36
CA GLY A 101 -5.97 14.18 -9.58
C GLY A 101 -4.73 13.28 -9.71
N ALA A 102 -4.82 11.96 -9.48
CA ALA A 102 -3.66 11.07 -9.44
C ALA A 102 -2.85 11.06 -10.75
N ASP A 103 -3.51 11.09 -11.90
CA ASP A 103 -2.85 11.18 -13.20
C ASP A 103 -2.00 12.45 -13.34
N ARG A 104 -2.50 13.58 -12.84
CA ARG A 104 -1.78 14.86 -12.85
C ARG A 104 -0.64 14.88 -11.85
N THR A 105 -0.90 14.39 -10.63
CA THR A 105 0.11 14.31 -9.57
C THR A 105 1.28 13.42 -9.99
N MET A 106 1.01 12.20 -10.47
CA MET A 106 2.09 11.29 -10.87
C MET A 106 2.91 11.80 -12.05
N ARG A 107 2.26 12.43 -13.04
CA ARG A 107 3.00 13.11 -14.14
C ARG A 107 3.81 14.30 -13.66
N PHE A 108 3.31 15.03 -12.68
CA PHE A 108 4.01 16.18 -12.10
C PHE A 108 5.25 15.72 -11.32
N VAL A 109 5.11 14.82 -10.37
CA VAL A 109 6.23 14.36 -9.55
C VAL A 109 7.30 13.63 -10.36
N ASN A 110 6.91 12.83 -11.36
CA ASN A 110 7.85 12.15 -12.26
C ASN A 110 8.64 13.09 -13.18
N LYS A 111 8.15 14.33 -13.40
CA LYS A 111 8.91 15.38 -14.08
C LYS A 111 9.80 16.17 -13.15
N LEU A 112 9.45 16.20 -11.87
CA LEU A 112 10.12 16.99 -10.85
C LEU A 112 11.37 16.29 -10.31
N MET A 113 11.25 14.98 -10.07
CA MET A 113 12.30 14.14 -9.48
C MET A 113 12.16 12.67 -9.88
N PRO A 114 13.19 11.84 -9.80
CA PRO A 114 13.08 10.39 -9.92
C PRO A 114 11.93 9.88 -9.06
N SER A 115 11.02 9.12 -9.64
CA SER A 115 9.79 8.68 -8.98
C SER A 115 9.58 7.19 -9.17
N TYR A 116 9.14 6.52 -8.10
CA TYR A 116 8.88 5.09 -8.07
C TYR A 116 7.50 4.81 -7.49
N LEU A 117 6.87 3.76 -8.00
CA LEU A 117 5.62 3.21 -7.49
C LEU A 117 5.93 1.83 -6.90
N VAL A 118 5.59 1.62 -5.62
CA VAL A 118 5.84 0.35 -4.92
C VAL A 118 4.51 -0.19 -4.42
N SER A 119 4.03 -1.27 -5.02
CA SER A 119 2.68 -1.78 -4.78
C SER A 119 2.69 -3.27 -4.44
N THR A 120 1.88 -3.65 -3.46
CA THR A 120 1.64 -5.07 -3.14
C THR A 120 0.85 -5.77 -4.24
N SER A 121 0.08 -5.05 -5.04
CA SER A 121 -0.77 -5.59 -6.10
C SER A 121 -0.01 -6.36 -7.19
N TYR A 122 -0.73 -7.22 -7.91
CA TYR A 122 -0.15 -8.00 -9.00
C TYR A 122 0.27 -7.14 -10.20
N GLU A 123 1.33 -7.57 -10.87
CA GLU A 123 1.95 -6.83 -11.99
C GLU A 123 0.97 -6.48 -13.11
N GLN A 124 -0.05 -7.31 -13.37
CA GLN A 124 -1.06 -7.03 -14.40
C GLN A 124 -1.85 -5.75 -14.08
N TYR A 125 -2.23 -5.58 -12.81
CA TYR A 125 -2.91 -4.39 -12.34
C TYR A 125 -2.00 -3.16 -12.33
N VAL A 126 -0.81 -3.29 -11.73
CA VAL A 126 0.15 -2.18 -11.64
C VAL A 126 0.55 -1.67 -13.02
N LYS A 127 0.72 -2.58 -13.98
CA LYS A 127 1.00 -2.21 -15.37
C LYS A 127 -0.15 -1.43 -16.00
N ALA A 128 -1.39 -1.86 -15.80
CA ALA A 128 -2.58 -1.17 -16.30
C ALA A 128 -2.73 0.23 -15.65
N VAL A 129 -2.44 0.37 -14.35
CA VAL A 129 -2.41 1.66 -13.66
C VAL A 129 -1.33 2.57 -14.27
N CYS A 130 -0.10 2.08 -14.43
CA CYS A 130 1.01 2.84 -15.02
C CYS A 130 0.67 3.33 -16.44
N GLU A 131 0.08 2.49 -17.28
CA GLU A 131 -0.37 2.86 -18.63
C GLU A 131 -1.46 3.95 -18.57
N THR A 132 -2.41 3.83 -17.65
CA THR A 132 -3.51 4.79 -17.49
C THR A 132 -3.03 6.18 -17.06
N ILE A 133 -2.10 6.26 -16.11
CA ILE A 133 -1.58 7.54 -15.61
C ILE A 133 -0.39 8.08 -16.43
N GLY A 134 0.16 7.28 -17.35
CA GLY A 134 1.35 7.61 -18.14
C GLY A 134 2.63 7.60 -17.30
N PHE A 135 2.75 6.66 -16.36
CA PHE A 135 3.93 6.44 -15.54
C PHE A 135 4.78 5.29 -16.10
N PRO A 136 6.12 5.36 -16.09
CA PRO A 136 6.97 4.31 -16.61
C PRO A 136 6.90 3.06 -15.72
N PHE A 137 6.47 1.93 -16.29
CA PHE A 137 6.33 0.67 -15.54
C PHE A 137 7.70 0.12 -15.06
N GLU A 138 8.79 0.46 -15.72
CA GLU A 138 10.15 0.14 -15.29
C GLU A 138 10.53 0.77 -13.94
N ASN A 139 9.79 1.80 -13.49
CA ASN A 139 9.94 2.42 -12.19
C ASN A 139 8.90 1.90 -11.18
N ALA A 140 8.25 0.78 -11.48
CA ALA A 140 7.27 0.17 -10.58
C ALA A 140 7.80 -1.16 -10.02
N TYR A 141 7.72 -1.31 -8.70
CA TYR A 141 7.92 -2.56 -7.97
C TYR A 141 6.55 -3.13 -7.61
N CYS A 142 6.29 -4.38 -7.96
CA CYS A 142 5.00 -5.01 -7.72
C CYS A 142 5.11 -6.53 -7.66
N THR A 143 4.06 -7.18 -7.18
CA THR A 143 4.01 -8.64 -7.07
C THR A 143 3.93 -9.30 -8.44
N SER A 144 4.94 -10.08 -8.80
CA SER A 144 4.92 -10.86 -10.04
C SER A 144 3.98 -12.04 -9.93
N LEU A 145 3.12 -12.23 -10.93
CA LEU A 145 2.14 -13.30 -10.95
C LEU A 145 2.12 -14.01 -12.31
N ARG A 146 2.11 -15.34 -12.26
CA ARG A 146 2.04 -16.23 -13.43
C ARG A 146 1.12 -17.42 -13.13
N LEU A 147 -0.18 -17.15 -12.95
CA LEU A 147 -1.19 -18.17 -12.60
C LEU A 147 -1.22 -19.33 -13.59
N ASP A 148 -1.04 -19.05 -14.89
CA ASP A 148 -1.13 -20.07 -15.93
C ASP A 148 0.06 -21.04 -15.94
N SER A 149 1.15 -20.72 -15.22
CA SER A 149 2.29 -21.62 -15.03
C SER A 149 1.97 -22.80 -14.09
N TYR A 150 0.94 -22.68 -13.27
CA TYR A 150 0.56 -23.70 -12.29
C TYR A 150 -0.58 -24.56 -12.82
N ARG A 151 -0.47 -25.86 -12.57
CA ARG A 151 -1.51 -26.82 -12.92
C ARG A 151 -2.40 -27.12 -11.72
N ILE A 152 -3.64 -27.48 -12.00
CA ILE A 152 -4.61 -27.90 -11.01
C ILE A 152 -5.42 -29.06 -11.58
N ASP A 153 -5.64 -30.12 -10.81
CA ASP A 153 -6.54 -31.20 -11.19
C ASP A 153 -7.96 -30.99 -10.62
N GLN A 154 -8.90 -31.81 -11.10
CA GLN A 154 -10.29 -31.71 -10.69
C GLN A 154 -10.51 -31.97 -9.19
N GLY A 155 -9.73 -32.87 -8.60
CA GLY A 155 -9.82 -33.19 -7.17
C GLY A 155 -9.37 -32.01 -6.30
N GLU A 156 -8.28 -31.33 -6.70
CA GLU A 156 -7.83 -30.10 -6.05
C GLU A 156 -8.84 -28.97 -6.18
N VAL A 157 -9.46 -28.80 -7.37
CA VAL A 157 -10.52 -27.80 -7.58
C VAL A 157 -11.66 -27.99 -6.60
N GLU A 158 -12.13 -29.23 -6.41
CA GLU A 158 -13.23 -29.54 -5.49
C GLU A 158 -12.85 -29.27 -4.02
N ARG A 159 -11.63 -29.65 -3.61
CA ARG A 159 -11.13 -29.40 -2.25
C ARG A 159 -11.00 -27.90 -1.98
N LEU A 160 -10.37 -27.15 -2.89
CA LEU A 160 -10.17 -25.68 -2.72
C LEU A 160 -11.50 -24.92 -2.69
N LYS A 161 -12.48 -25.32 -3.51
CA LYS A 161 -13.82 -24.74 -3.45
C LYS A 161 -14.54 -25.05 -2.13
N ALA A 162 -14.31 -26.26 -1.58
CA ALA A 162 -14.84 -26.60 -0.26
C ALA A 162 -14.20 -25.74 0.85
N TYR A 163 -12.86 -25.58 0.83
CA TYR A 163 -12.18 -24.68 1.76
C TYR A 163 -12.61 -23.22 1.62
N ALA A 164 -12.78 -22.72 0.38
CA ALA A 164 -13.28 -21.36 0.15
C ALA A 164 -14.66 -21.15 0.80
N GLY A 165 -15.58 -22.12 0.63
CA GLY A 165 -16.89 -22.09 1.28
C GLY A 165 -16.81 -22.17 2.80
N GLU A 166 -15.95 -23.06 3.33
CA GLU A 166 -15.72 -23.19 4.78
C GLU A 166 -15.18 -21.89 5.38
N ILE A 167 -14.14 -21.29 4.76
CA ILE A 167 -13.55 -20.02 5.21
C ILE A 167 -14.57 -18.90 5.18
N ALA A 168 -15.35 -18.80 4.08
CA ALA A 168 -16.38 -17.77 3.96
C ALA A 168 -17.53 -17.91 4.99
N ASP A 169 -17.74 -19.11 5.54
CA ASP A 169 -18.72 -19.37 6.61
C ASP A 169 -18.19 -19.06 8.02
N MET A 170 -16.87 -18.91 8.19
CA MET A 170 -16.27 -18.62 9.48
C MET A 170 -16.61 -17.20 9.97
N PRO A 171 -16.67 -16.99 11.30
CA PRO A 171 -16.85 -15.65 11.83
C PRO A 171 -15.64 -14.76 11.56
N MET A 172 -15.89 -13.48 11.26
CA MET A 172 -14.82 -12.48 11.13
C MET A 172 -14.02 -12.36 12.43
N LEU A 173 -12.69 -12.34 12.32
CA LEU A 173 -11.78 -12.19 13.44
C LEU A 173 -11.86 -10.77 14.03
N GLU A 174 -11.89 -10.71 15.35
CA GLU A 174 -11.75 -9.48 16.13
C GLU A 174 -10.38 -9.48 16.82
N ILE A 175 -9.47 -8.61 16.37
CA ILE A 175 -8.12 -8.51 16.92
C ILE A 175 -8.17 -7.56 18.12
N PRO A 176 -7.87 -8.04 19.36
CA PRO A 176 -7.79 -7.17 20.54
C PRO A 176 -6.64 -6.15 20.41
N GLU A 177 -6.83 -4.93 20.89
CA GLU A 177 -5.90 -3.81 20.70
C GLU A 177 -4.47 -4.07 21.22
N GLU A 178 -4.33 -4.90 22.26
CA GLU A 178 -3.03 -5.24 22.87
C GLU A 178 -2.69 -6.74 22.69
N ALA A 179 -3.30 -7.42 21.70
CA ALA A 179 -3.02 -8.82 21.46
C ALA A 179 -1.56 -9.04 21.05
N SER A 180 -0.92 -10.04 21.61
CA SER A 180 0.46 -10.45 21.31
C SER A 180 0.61 -11.97 21.17
N SER A 181 -0.45 -12.70 21.41
CA SER A 181 -0.47 -14.17 21.36
C SER A 181 -1.89 -14.71 21.14
N LEU A 182 -1.99 -15.97 20.73
CA LEU A 182 -3.28 -16.66 20.55
C LEU A 182 -4.16 -16.63 21.81
N HIS A 183 -3.56 -16.58 23.02
CA HIS A 183 -4.31 -16.57 24.28
C HIS A 183 -5.08 -15.26 24.52
N ASP A 184 -4.75 -14.18 23.83
CA ASP A 184 -5.40 -12.88 23.98
C ASP A 184 -6.72 -12.80 23.20
N PHE A 185 -6.98 -13.76 22.31
CA PHE A 185 -8.20 -13.84 21.51
C PHE A 185 -9.34 -14.53 22.26
N SER A 186 -10.57 -14.25 21.85
CA SER A 186 -11.76 -15.00 22.32
C SER A 186 -11.69 -16.48 21.93
N ASP A 187 -12.44 -17.35 22.61
CA ASP A 187 -12.50 -18.78 22.27
C ASP A 187 -12.89 -18.96 20.78
N ARG A 188 -13.89 -18.20 20.33
CA ARG A 188 -14.37 -18.23 18.94
C ARG A 188 -13.27 -17.84 17.93
N ASP A 189 -12.54 -16.76 18.21
CA ASP A 189 -11.50 -16.28 17.29
C ASP A 189 -10.30 -17.22 17.29
N ARG A 190 -9.96 -17.83 18.46
CA ARG A 190 -8.93 -18.88 18.52
C ARG A 190 -9.29 -20.08 17.66
N GLU A 191 -10.50 -20.60 17.78
CA GLU A 191 -10.98 -21.73 16.95
C GLU A 191 -10.89 -21.39 15.46
N THR A 192 -11.21 -20.14 15.08
CA THR A 192 -11.10 -19.68 13.69
C THR A 192 -9.64 -19.62 13.22
N ILE A 193 -8.73 -19.06 14.04
CA ILE A 193 -7.30 -18.97 13.71
C ILE A 193 -6.70 -20.38 13.59
N GLU A 194 -6.95 -21.26 14.56
CA GLU A 194 -6.47 -22.65 14.55
C GLU A 194 -6.97 -23.41 13.31
N ARG A 195 -8.24 -23.20 12.92
CA ARG A 195 -8.78 -23.84 11.72
C ARG A 195 -8.16 -23.29 10.42
N LEU A 196 -7.88 -21.99 10.33
CA LEU A 196 -7.15 -21.41 9.21
C LEU A 196 -5.71 -21.93 9.14
N ASP A 197 -5.05 -22.10 10.31
CA ASP A 197 -3.72 -22.71 10.38
C ASP A 197 -3.74 -24.15 9.83
N GLU A 198 -4.71 -24.98 10.23
CA GLU A 198 -4.87 -26.33 9.69
C GLU A 198 -5.07 -26.32 8.17
N ILE A 199 -5.95 -25.45 7.65
CA ILE A 199 -6.22 -25.35 6.21
C ILE A 199 -4.95 -24.96 5.44
N PHE A 200 -4.33 -23.84 5.80
CA PHE A 200 -3.23 -23.26 5.01
C PHE A 200 -1.90 -23.99 5.19
N TRP A 201 -1.58 -24.43 6.43
CA TRP A 201 -0.25 -24.92 6.74
C TRP A 201 -0.17 -26.44 6.94
N GLU A 202 -1.30 -27.14 6.90
CA GLU A 202 -1.35 -28.60 6.98
C GLU A 202 -2.09 -29.20 5.77
N GLU A 203 -3.39 -28.94 5.61
CA GLU A 203 -4.24 -29.62 4.63
C GLU A 203 -3.99 -29.21 3.18
N MET A 204 -3.60 -27.95 2.91
CA MET A 204 -3.28 -27.48 1.56
C MET A 204 -1.87 -27.87 1.09
N THR A 205 -0.97 -28.26 1.99
CA THR A 205 0.43 -28.57 1.67
C THR A 205 0.59 -29.73 0.67
N ASP A 206 -0.39 -30.65 0.61
CA ASP A 206 -0.42 -31.76 -0.33
C ASP A 206 -0.92 -31.38 -1.73
N LEU A 207 -1.43 -30.16 -1.90
CA LEU A 207 -1.96 -29.69 -3.19
C LEU A 207 -0.84 -29.16 -4.09
N SER A 208 -0.93 -29.42 -5.40
CA SER A 208 0.04 -28.86 -6.34
C SER A 208 -0.01 -27.33 -6.39
N THR A 209 -1.20 -26.75 -6.16
CA THR A 209 -1.43 -25.31 -6.09
C THR A 209 -0.83 -24.64 -4.84
N TYR A 210 -0.40 -25.41 -3.83
CA TYR A 210 0.33 -24.86 -2.69
C TYR A 210 1.62 -24.14 -3.07
N GLN A 211 2.20 -24.54 -4.22
CA GLN A 211 3.36 -23.84 -4.79
C GLN A 211 3.11 -22.35 -5.06
N LEU A 212 1.85 -21.93 -5.32
CA LEU A 212 1.49 -20.53 -5.44
C LEU A 212 1.74 -19.75 -4.14
N ILE A 213 1.44 -20.37 -2.99
CA ILE A 213 1.69 -19.78 -1.68
C ILE A 213 3.18 -19.67 -1.38
N VAL A 214 3.97 -20.66 -1.82
CA VAL A 214 5.42 -20.73 -1.55
C VAL A 214 6.25 -19.86 -2.48
N GLU A 215 5.89 -19.81 -3.77
CA GLU A 215 6.73 -19.20 -4.82
C GLU A 215 6.37 -17.73 -5.09
N VAL A 216 5.11 -17.32 -4.88
CA VAL A 216 4.72 -15.93 -5.08
C VAL A 216 5.11 -15.12 -3.84
N ASN A 217 5.91 -14.08 -4.07
CA ASN A 217 6.39 -13.17 -3.02
C ASN A 217 5.73 -11.79 -3.18
N PRO A 218 4.68 -11.48 -2.39
CA PRO A 218 4.04 -10.17 -2.43
C PRO A 218 5.02 -9.05 -2.04
N VAL A 219 4.92 -7.90 -2.73
CA VAL A 219 5.71 -6.70 -2.41
C VAL A 219 5.01 -5.92 -1.30
N GLY A 220 5.03 -6.45 -0.07
CA GLY A 220 4.49 -5.84 1.15
C GLY A 220 5.54 -5.85 2.26
N GLY A 221 5.37 -5.07 3.30
CA GLY A 221 6.28 -5.06 4.44
C GLY A 221 7.74 -4.82 4.04
N ASP A 222 8.62 -5.72 4.44
CA ASP A 222 10.08 -5.65 4.16
C ASP A 222 10.41 -5.55 2.66
N GLU A 223 9.57 -6.11 1.78
CA GLU A 223 9.79 -6.01 0.33
C GLU A 223 9.58 -4.58 -0.19
N LYS A 224 8.64 -3.81 0.40
CA LYS A 224 8.50 -2.39 0.09
C LYS A 224 9.74 -1.60 0.55
N ALA A 225 10.24 -1.86 1.75
CA ALA A 225 11.48 -1.27 2.24
C ALA A 225 12.68 -1.62 1.33
N SER A 226 12.80 -2.88 0.94
CA SER A 226 13.84 -3.35 0.01
C SER A 226 13.75 -2.68 -1.36
N SER A 227 12.53 -2.45 -1.87
CA SER A 227 12.29 -1.74 -3.12
C SER A 227 12.77 -0.27 -3.06
N ILE A 228 12.59 0.41 -1.91
CA ILE A 228 13.11 1.76 -1.69
C ILE A 228 14.65 1.77 -1.70
N VAL A 229 15.28 0.80 -1.06
CA VAL A 229 16.74 0.65 -1.08
C VAL A 229 17.27 0.39 -2.49
N ASP A 230 16.54 -0.38 -3.30
CA ASP A 230 16.91 -0.62 -4.71
C ASP A 230 16.73 0.65 -5.56
N ALA A 231 15.65 1.39 -5.35
CA ALA A 231 15.46 2.71 -5.97
C ALA A 231 16.59 3.69 -5.60
N GLN A 232 17.01 3.72 -4.33
CA GLN A 232 18.17 4.49 -3.87
C GLN A 232 19.45 4.09 -4.61
N ARG A 233 19.71 2.81 -4.78
CA ARG A 233 20.89 2.32 -5.52
C ARG A 233 20.84 2.71 -6.99
N THR A 234 19.66 2.71 -7.57
CA THR A 234 19.45 3.05 -8.99
C THR A 234 19.65 4.54 -9.25
N THR A 235 19.15 5.39 -8.35
CA THR A 235 19.22 6.85 -8.51
C THR A 235 20.49 7.47 -7.93
N GLY A 236 21.12 6.84 -6.95
CA GLY A 236 22.14 7.44 -6.11
C GLY A 236 21.59 8.40 -5.05
N VAL A 237 20.27 8.62 -4.96
CA VAL A 237 19.64 9.52 -3.99
C VAL A 237 19.50 8.84 -2.64
N GLY A 238 20.00 9.45 -1.56
CA GLY A 238 19.93 8.90 -0.22
C GLY A 238 18.53 8.90 0.39
N LEU A 239 18.34 8.12 1.46
CA LEU A 239 17.06 8.04 2.18
C LEU A 239 16.64 9.38 2.77
N GLU A 240 17.59 10.21 3.20
CA GLU A 240 17.40 11.58 3.70
C GLU A 240 16.75 12.52 2.67
N ASN A 241 16.92 12.19 1.41
CA ASN A 241 16.36 12.90 0.25
C ASN A 241 15.18 12.15 -0.40
N THR A 242 14.56 11.22 0.34
CA THR A 242 13.42 10.42 -0.12
C THR A 242 12.12 10.85 0.56
N MET A 243 11.07 11.10 -0.25
CA MET A 243 9.69 11.21 0.22
C MET A 243 8.96 9.89 -0.05
N TYR A 244 8.36 9.31 0.98
CA TYR A 244 7.51 8.12 0.85
C TYR A 244 6.05 8.43 1.18
N VAL A 245 5.12 7.95 0.34
CA VAL A 245 3.67 8.10 0.53
C VAL A 245 3.01 6.73 0.53
N GLY A 246 2.31 6.39 1.61
CA GLY A 246 1.61 5.11 1.77
C GLY A 246 0.30 5.26 2.54
N ASP A 247 -0.44 4.16 2.78
CA ASP A 247 -1.77 4.24 3.39
C ASP A 247 -2.17 3.04 4.27
N SER A 248 -1.33 2.01 4.40
CA SER A 248 -1.73 0.76 5.04
C SER A 248 -0.64 0.09 5.88
N ILE A 249 -0.96 -1.07 6.44
CA ILE A 249 -0.02 -1.89 7.22
C ILE A 249 1.18 -2.33 6.36
N THR A 250 0.99 -2.57 5.07
CA THR A 250 2.07 -3.00 4.17
C THR A 250 3.14 -1.94 3.94
N ASP A 251 2.92 -0.70 4.41
CA ASP A 251 3.84 0.44 4.28
C ASP A 251 4.69 0.68 5.54
N VAL A 252 4.45 -0.05 6.62
CA VAL A 252 5.07 0.20 7.94
C VAL A 252 6.60 0.21 7.84
N GLU A 253 7.20 -0.82 7.28
CA GLU A 253 8.66 -0.94 7.15
C GLU A 253 9.24 0.11 6.18
N ALA A 254 8.48 0.46 5.14
CA ALA A 254 8.84 1.52 4.21
C ALA A 254 8.84 2.90 4.90
N PHE A 255 7.83 3.18 5.74
CA PHE A 255 7.82 4.40 6.57
C PHE A 255 9.02 4.42 7.52
N GLN A 256 9.28 3.31 8.21
CA GLN A 256 10.37 3.22 9.19
C GLN A 256 11.73 3.49 8.54
N ILE A 257 12.07 2.81 7.44
CA ILE A 257 13.37 2.97 6.80
C ILE A 257 13.59 4.40 6.26
N VAL A 258 12.56 5.02 5.67
CA VAL A 258 12.67 6.39 5.15
C VAL A 258 12.78 7.40 6.28
N ARG A 259 11.96 7.28 7.33
CA ARG A 259 12.01 8.15 8.51
C ARG A 259 13.35 8.05 9.21
N ASP A 260 13.81 6.83 9.48
CA ASP A 260 15.09 6.59 10.19
C ASP A 260 16.29 7.01 9.34
N GLY A 261 16.16 6.97 8.01
CA GLY A 261 17.12 7.53 7.05
C GLY A 261 17.10 9.06 6.93
N GLY A 262 16.19 9.76 7.62
CA GLY A 262 16.10 11.23 7.61
C GLY A 262 15.24 11.82 6.50
N GLY A 263 14.54 10.98 5.72
CA GLY A 263 13.58 11.38 4.71
C GLY A 263 12.27 11.88 5.29
N ILE A 264 11.23 12.01 4.46
CA ILE A 264 9.90 12.44 4.87
C ILE A 264 8.85 11.39 4.53
N THR A 265 7.92 11.13 5.44
CA THR A 265 6.91 10.10 5.30
C THR A 265 5.51 10.68 5.42
N VAL A 266 4.61 10.27 4.51
CA VAL A 266 3.25 10.81 4.40
C VAL A 266 2.24 9.66 4.37
N SER A 267 1.37 9.60 5.36
CA SER A 267 0.18 8.75 5.33
C SER A 267 -0.94 9.46 4.56
N PHE A 268 -1.31 8.97 3.39
CA PHE A 268 -2.35 9.55 2.56
C PHE A 268 -3.65 8.75 2.68
N ASN A 269 -4.65 9.30 3.38
CA ASN A 269 -5.91 8.62 3.69
C ASN A 269 -5.68 7.25 4.36
N GLY A 270 -4.62 7.14 5.15
CA GLY A 270 -4.17 5.86 5.67
C GLY A 270 -5.00 5.34 6.83
N ASN A 271 -4.86 4.04 7.10
CA ASN A 271 -5.37 3.40 8.30
C ASN A 271 -4.52 3.77 9.54
N ALA A 272 -4.85 3.19 10.69
CA ALA A 272 -4.15 3.48 11.94
C ALA A 272 -2.66 3.09 11.89
N TYR A 273 -2.30 2.01 11.20
CA TYR A 273 -0.90 1.57 11.04
C TYR A 273 -0.08 2.64 10.29
N ALA A 274 -0.56 3.05 9.13
CA ALA A 274 0.13 4.07 8.32
C ALA A 274 0.26 5.41 9.04
N VAL A 275 -0.79 5.87 9.76
CA VAL A 275 -0.74 7.13 10.50
C VAL A 275 0.26 7.07 11.65
N ARG A 276 0.38 5.93 12.34
CA ARG A 276 1.30 5.78 13.48
C ARG A 276 2.77 5.81 13.06
N GLU A 277 3.08 5.37 11.86
CA GLU A 277 4.46 5.29 11.36
C GLU A 277 4.88 6.49 10.50
N ALA A 278 3.92 7.22 9.93
CA ALA A 278 4.22 8.41 9.13
C ALA A 278 4.48 9.66 9.98
N GLU A 279 5.24 10.61 9.44
CA GLU A 279 5.46 11.92 10.06
C GLU A 279 4.34 12.92 9.74
N ILE A 280 3.66 12.74 8.61
CA ILE A 280 2.58 13.61 8.15
C ILE A 280 1.35 12.74 7.86
N ALA A 281 0.19 13.16 8.35
CA ALA A 281 -1.10 12.60 8.00
C ALA A 281 -1.86 13.56 7.06
N VAL A 282 -2.31 13.02 5.93
CA VAL A 282 -3.13 13.71 4.93
C VAL A 282 -4.48 13.03 4.83
N MET A 283 -5.56 13.79 4.98
CA MET A 283 -6.92 13.34 4.65
C MET A 283 -7.47 14.23 3.54
N SER A 284 -7.48 13.71 2.32
CA SER A 284 -7.83 14.47 1.11
C SER A 284 -8.59 13.62 0.10
N PRO A 285 -9.64 14.16 -0.55
CA PRO A 285 -10.32 13.47 -1.64
C PRO A 285 -9.59 13.61 -2.99
N ASP A 286 -8.52 14.42 -3.08
CA ASP A 286 -7.75 14.69 -4.30
C ASP A 286 -6.26 14.72 -4.00
N THR A 287 -5.44 14.23 -4.92
CA THR A 287 -4.00 14.07 -4.76
C THR A 287 -3.19 15.34 -5.01
N VAL A 288 -3.80 16.47 -5.35
CA VAL A 288 -3.08 17.75 -5.55
C VAL A 288 -2.26 18.15 -4.31
N VAL A 289 -2.69 17.74 -3.11
CA VAL A 289 -1.92 17.92 -1.87
C VAL A 289 -0.56 17.26 -1.94
N THR A 290 -0.49 16.04 -2.48
CA THR A 290 0.77 15.32 -2.69
C THR A 290 1.69 16.09 -3.64
N SER A 291 1.13 16.69 -4.71
CA SER A 291 1.91 17.56 -5.62
C SER A 291 2.53 18.75 -4.88
N VAL A 292 1.76 19.39 -3.99
CA VAL A 292 2.24 20.53 -3.18
C VAL A 292 3.36 20.09 -2.23
N LEU A 293 3.18 18.99 -1.50
CA LEU A 293 4.19 18.47 -0.58
C LEU A 293 5.47 18.06 -1.34
N ALA A 294 5.32 17.39 -2.47
CA ALA A 294 6.45 16.95 -3.31
C ALA A 294 7.23 18.14 -3.91
N GLU A 295 6.55 19.20 -4.32
CA GLU A 295 7.24 20.40 -4.81
C GLU A 295 8.08 21.06 -3.72
N VAL A 296 7.50 21.23 -2.53
CA VAL A 296 8.22 21.81 -1.40
C VAL A 296 9.36 20.91 -0.95
N PHE A 297 9.16 19.58 -0.98
CA PHE A 297 10.23 18.64 -0.70
C PHE A 297 11.40 18.78 -1.67
N ASN A 298 11.10 18.84 -2.98
CA ASN A 298 12.12 18.99 -4.01
C ASN A 298 12.93 20.29 -3.91
N THR A 299 12.32 21.38 -3.43
CA THR A 299 12.96 22.71 -3.38
C THR A 299 13.52 23.08 -2.02
N ASN A 300 12.91 22.61 -0.96
CA ASN A 300 13.21 23.03 0.42
C ASN A 300 13.49 21.85 1.37
N GLY A 301 13.51 20.63 0.84
CA GLY A 301 13.76 19.42 1.61
C GLY A 301 12.74 19.12 2.71
N ARG A 302 13.10 18.22 3.59
CA ARG A 302 12.27 17.77 4.72
C ARG A 302 11.81 18.93 5.62
N GLU A 303 12.73 19.84 6.00
CA GLU A 303 12.41 20.96 6.89
C GLU A 303 11.42 21.94 6.25
N GLY A 304 11.50 22.14 4.93
CA GLY A 304 10.53 22.93 4.18
C GLY A 304 9.13 22.33 4.23
N VAL A 305 9.01 21.01 4.09
CA VAL A 305 7.71 20.29 4.19
C VAL A 305 7.15 20.41 5.61
N ILE A 306 7.96 20.20 6.63
CA ILE A 306 7.51 20.34 8.05
C ILE A 306 7.02 21.77 8.32
N ASN A 307 7.77 22.78 7.90
CA ASN A 307 7.35 24.18 8.06
C ASN A 307 6.03 24.47 7.31
N LEU A 308 5.86 23.95 6.10
CA LEU A 308 4.61 24.08 5.37
C LEU A 308 3.43 23.44 6.11
N VAL A 309 3.60 22.22 6.59
CA VAL A 309 2.55 21.47 7.31
C VAL A 309 2.16 22.14 8.64
N GLU A 310 3.13 22.64 9.39
CA GLU A 310 2.87 23.36 10.64
C GLU A 310 2.13 24.71 10.44
N ASN A 311 2.18 25.27 9.23
CA ASN A 311 1.52 26.51 8.84
C ASN A 311 0.44 26.30 7.75
N TRP A 312 -0.12 25.10 7.62
CA TRP A 312 -1.02 24.70 6.54
C TRP A 312 -2.27 25.58 6.46
N SER A 313 -2.18 26.58 5.61
CA SER A 313 -3.26 27.51 5.31
C SER A 313 -3.07 28.13 3.94
N LEU A 314 -4.17 28.55 3.30
CA LEU A 314 -4.11 29.17 1.99
C LEU A 314 -3.32 30.48 1.99
N ASP A 315 -3.41 31.27 3.07
CA ASP A 315 -2.66 32.51 3.22
C ASP A 315 -1.15 32.26 3.30
N PHE A 316 -0.74 31.23 4.04
CA PHE A 316 0.67 30.84 4.10
C PHE A 316 1.17 30.34 2.73
N LEU A 317 0.43 29.45 2.07
CA LEU A 317 0.75 28.93 0.75
C LEU A 317 0.98 30.07 -0.29
N LYS A 318 0.13 31.11 -0.25
CA LYS A 318 0.25 32.30 -1.13
C LYS A 318 1.42 33.20 -0.78
N SER A 319 1.75 33.33 0.48
CA SER A 319 2.75 34.30 0.97
C SER A 319 4.16 33.74 1.02
N THR A 320 4.32 32.43 1.13
CA THR A 320 5.64 31.80 1.39
C THR A 320 6.56 31.77 0.18
N GLY A 321 6.00 31.71 -1.05
CA GLY A 321 6.77 31.50 -2.27
C GLY A 321 7.41 30.10 -2.41
N MET A 322 7.12 29.18 -1.48
CA MET A 322 7.64 27.80 -1.50
C MET A 322 6.89 26.92 -2.52
N VAL A 323 5.69 27.31 -2.89
CA VAL A 323 4.80 26.58 -3.80
C VAL A 323 4.54 27.47 -5.01
N HIS A 324 4.67 26.91 -6.22
CA HIS A 324 4.35 27.63 -7.45
C HIS A 324 2.90 28.08 -7.50
N ASP A 325 2.65 29.28 -7.97
CA ASP A 325 1.30 29.85 -8.15
C ASP A 325 0.33 28.93 -8.88
N TYR A 326 0.82 28.09 -9.78
CA TYR A 326 0.00 27.12 -10.49
C TYR A 326 -0.61 26.09 -9.53
N LEU A 327 0.18 25.50 -8.64
CA LEU A 327 -0.32 24.52 -7.67
C LEU A 327 -1.22 25.16 -6.60
N VAL A 328 -0.90 26.39 -6.20
CA VAL A 328 -1.78 27.13 -5.26
C VAL A 328 -3.15 27.36 -5.89
N ARG A 329 -3.20 27.80 -7.17
CA ARG A 329 -4.48 27.97 -7.89
C ARG A 329 -5.22 26.66 -8.11
N GLU A 330 -4.50 25.58 -8.39
CA GLU A 330 -5.12 24.24 -8.53
C GLU A 330 -5.71 23.76 -7.21
N LEU A 331 -4.99 23.97 -6.11
CA LEU A 331 -5.47 23.67 -4.76
C LEU A 331 -6.75 24.47 -4.41
N GLU A 332 -6.77 25.77 -4.70
CA GLU A 332 -7.97 26.62 -4.53
C GLU A 332 -9.16 26.17 -5.40
N ARG A 333 -8.86 25.73 -6.63
CA ARG A 333 -9.88 25.24 -7.55
C ARG A 333 -10.52 23.93 -7.03
N VAL A 334 -9.70 23.04 -6.48
CA VAL A 334 -10.16 21.75 -5.94
C VAL A 334 -10.82 21.94 -4.58
N PHE A 335 -10.32 22.84 -3.77
CA PHE A 335 -10.77 23.12 -2.39
C PHE A 335 -11.20 24.58 -2.23
N PRO A 336 -12.36 24.98 -2.79
CA PRO A 336 -12.77 26.39 -2.77
C PRO A 336 -13.22 26.90 -1.41
N GLU A 337 -13.63 26.01 -0.51
CA GLU A 337 -14.16 26.40 0.81
C GLU A 337 -13.14 26.12 1.94
N TYR A 338 -12.62 24.91 2.01
CA TYR A 338 -11.72 24.46 3.07
C TYR A 338 -10.61 23.59 2.51
N LEU A 339 -9.38 23.85 2.94
CA LEU A 339 -8.26 22.94 2.63
C LEU A 339 -8.47 21.58 3.29
N PRO A 340 -7.96 20.50 2.68
CA PRO A 340 -7.93 19.18 3.28
C PRO A 340 -7.05 19.18 4.54
N THR A 341 -7.24 18.18 5.39
CA THR A 341 -6.41 18.02 6.59
C THR A 341 -5.01 17.59 6.19
N VAL A 342 -4.02 18.35 6.62
CA VAL A 342 -2.59 18.03 6.54
C VAL A 342 -1.99 18.39 7.87
N GLU A 343 -1.58 17.39 8.65
CA GLU A 343 -1.05 17.61 10.00
C GLU A 343 0.21 16.78 10.24
N ARG A 344 1.16 17.37 10.98
CA ARG A 344 2.28 16.62 11.52
C ARG A 344 1.80 15.65 12.59
N VAL A 345 2.19 14.38 12.47
CA VAL A 345 1.87 13.37 13.49
C VAL A 345 2.79 13.56 14.69
N THR A 346 2.20 13.56 15.87
CA THR A 346 2.87 13.74 17.16
C THR A 346 2.22 12.82 18.19
N TYR A 347 2.92 12.55 19.30
CA TYR A 347 2.36 11.76 20.41
C TYR A 347 1.04 12.36 20.98
N ARG A 348 0.74 13.66 20.72
CA ARG A 348 -0.49 14.33 21.22
C ARG A 348 -1.69 14.13 20.33
N ASN A 349 -1.50 13.88 19.04
CA ASN A 349 -2.60 13.83 18.07
C ASN A 349 -2.71 12.49 17.33
N ILE A 350 -1.76 11.56 17.53
CA ILE A 350 -1.67 10.30 16.81
C ILE A 350 -2.95 9.45 16.92
N ASP A 351 -3.53 9.31 18.09
CA ASP A 351 -4.77 8.52 18.29
C ASP A 351 -5.97 9.18 17.60
N ARG A 352 -6.09 10.52 17.69
CA ARG A 352 -7.13 11.25 16.98
C ARG A 352 -6.98 11.10 15.47
N LEU A 353 -5.77 11.35 14.95
CA LEU A 353 -5.49 11.25 13.51
C LEU A 353 -5.71 9.84 12.98
N SER A 354 -5.29 8.81 13.73
CA SER A 354 -5.50 7.40 13.36
C SER A 354 -6.99 7.07 13.21
N GLN A 355 -7.81 7.53 14.15
CA GLN A 355 -9.27 7.30 14.11
C GLN A 355 -9.95 8.10 12.99
N GLU A 356 -9.60 9.38 12.83
CA GLU A 356 -10.18 10.26 11.82
C GLU A 356 -9.80 9.77 10.41
N SER A 357 -8.53 9.44 10.18
CA SER A 357 -8.04 8.96 8.90
C SER A 357 -8.64 7.60 8.52
N SER A 358 -8.72 6.66 9.45
CA SER A 358 -9.37 5.35 9.20
C SER A 358 -10.85 5.50 8.82
N ARG A 359 -11.57 6.46 9.44
CA ARG A 359 -12.95 6.77 9.04
C ARG A 359 -13.00 7.44 7.67
N TYR A 360 -12.09 8.37 7.41
CA TYR A 360 -12.01 9.09 6.14
C TYR A 360 -11.69 8.13 4.98
N ARG A 361 -10.75 7.18 5.16
CA ARG A 361 -10.42 6.11 4.23
C ARG A 361 -11.67 5.37 3.74
N LYS A 362 -12.56 4.97 4.68
CA LYS A 362 -13.83 4.30 4.36
C LYS A 362 -14.77 5.17 3.52
N THR A 363 -14.71 6.49 3.68
CA THR A 363 -15.49 7.43 2.88
C THR A 363 -14.96 7.54 1.45
N VAL A 364 -13.63 7.49 1.28
CA VAL A 364 -12.96 7.67 -0.03
C VAL A 364 -12.94 6.37 -0.84
N ARG A 365 -12.61 5.23 -0.21
CA ARG A 365 -12.43 3.92 -0.88
C ARG A 365 -13.68 3.03 -0.82
N GLY A 366 -14.72 3.45 -0.09
CA GLY A 366 -15.87 2.59 0.24
C GLY A 366 -15.65 1.81 1.53
N LYS A 367 -16.75 1.32 2.13
CA LYS A 367 -16.71 0.69 3.45
C LYS A 367 -15.95 -0.64 3.42
N GLU A 368 -16.13 -1.43 2.38
CA GLU A 368 -15.52 -2.76 2.24
C GLU A 368 -14.00 -2.67 2.12
N ILE A 369 -13.51 -1.98 1.09
CA ILE A 369 -12.07 -1.78 0.87
C ILE A 369 -11.42 -0.96 2.00
N GLY A 370 -12.09 0.10 2.45
CA GLY A 370 -11.54 1.00 3.46
C GLY A 370 -11.38 0.41 4.87
N GLN A 371 -11.82 -0.83 5.11
CA GLN A 371 -11.61 -1.55 6.37
C GLN A 371 -10.54 -2.65 6.29
N LEU A 372 -9.99 -2.91 5.10
CA LEU A 372 -8.92 -3.86 4.87
C LEU A 372 -7.54 -3.29 5.28
N GLY A 373 -6.64 -4.14 5.75
CA GLY A 373 -5.26 -3.84 6.09
C GLY A 373 -5.08 -3.28 7.48
#